data_6a068ec9d2a889993aaf1380f277fadc
#
_entry.id   6a068ec9d2a889993aaf1380f277fadc
#
_cell.length_a   1.000
_cell.length_b   1.000
_cell.length_c   1.000
_cell.angle_alpha   90.00
_cell.angle_beta   90.00
_cell.angle_gamma   90.00
#
_symmetry.space_group_name_H-M   'P 1'
#
loop_
_entity.id
_entity.type
_entity.pdbx_description
1 polymer ?
#
loop_
_entity_poly.entity_id
_entity_poly.type
_entity_poly.pdbx_seq_one_letter_code
_entity_poly.pdbx_strand_id
1 'polypeptide(L)'
;MQSSKYRHRLPQLGQKLFATDGGMETTLIFHDGIPLPHFAAFDLLRSEAGIAALRSYFERYVRIARDQGVGIVLESATWRASSDWGSKLGYDAQALADATRKSIGMLLEIRDEFETPATPIVISGAIGPRGDGYVAGARMSPTEARDYHRVQIETFASTDADMAAAFTLNYVEEAIGIVAAARSVAMPVAISFTLETDGRLPSGETLAEAILRTDQESDGYAAYYMINCAHPTHFRHVLQQGEPWLQRIRGIRANASRRSHAELNDSADLDAGDPQTLGAEYRELRDLLPKLSVAGGCCGTDHRHIDAMCRALKAA
;
A
#
# COMPACT_ATOMS: atom_id res chain seq x y z
N MET A 1 -19.58 -19.89 -4.64
CA MET A 1 -18.64 -18.86 -4.17
C MET A 1 -17.27 -19.28 -4.67
N GLN A 2 -16.66 -18.51 -5.57
CA GLN A 2 -15.23 -18.66 -5.86
C GLN A 2 -14.50 -18.29 -4.56
N SER A 3 -13.63 -19.16 -4.06
CA SER A 3 -12.82 -18.83 -2.90
C SER A 3 -11.65 -17.98 -3.34
N SER A 4 -11.30 -16.94 -2.56
CA SER A 4 -10.10 -16.13 -2.77
C SER A 4 -8.89 -17.05 -3.01
N LYS A 5 -8.12 -16.75 -4.05
CA LYS A 5 -7.08 -17.68 -4.56
C LYS A 5 -5.91 -17.84 -3.58
N TYR A 6 -5.50 -16.75 -2.93
CA TYR A 6 -4.28 -16.68 -2.13
C TYR A 6 -4.50 -16.34 -0.67
N ARG A 7 -5.75 -16.13 -0.19
CA ARG A 7 -6.04 -15.69 1.19
C ARG A 7 -5.39 -16.58 2.26
N HIS A 8 -5.35 -17.88 2.02
CA HIS A 8 -4.79 -18.83 2.97
C HIS A 8 -3.29 -19.11 2.77
N ARG A 9 -2.72 -18.64 1.68
CA ARG A 9 -1.29 -18.82 1.37
C ARG A 9 -0.81 -17.71 0.44
N LEU A 10 -0.45 -16.60 1.01
CA LEU A 10 0.07 -15.44 0.28
C LEU A 10 1.43 -15.75 -0.37
N PRO A 11 1.55 -15.75 -1.71
CA PRO A 11 2.77 -16.17 -2.39
C PRO A 11 3.94 -15.22 -2.19
N GLN A 12 3.70 -13.92 -1.91
CA GLN A 12 4.73 -12.93 -1.59
C GLN A 12 5.42 -13.17 -0.24
N LEU A 13 4.90 -14.05 0.60
CA LEU A 13 5.59 -14.48 1.82
C LEU A 13 6.72 -15.49 1.55
N GLY A 14 6.84 -15.99 0.32
CA GLY A 14 7.95 -16.80 -0.15
C GLY A 14 9.19 -15.96 -0.51
N GLN A 15 9.99 -16.48 -1.44
CA GLN A 15 11.24 -15.85 -1.88
C GLN A 15 11.10 -15.05 -3.18
N LYS A 16 9.99 -15.22 -3.89
CA LYS A 16 9.75 -14.53 -5.16
C LYS A 16 9.49 -13.05 -4.91
N LEU A 17 10.07 -12.21 -5.77
CA LEU A 17 9.79 -10.77 -5.79
C LEU A 17 8.39 -10.51 -6.34
N PHE A 18 7.67 -9.63 -5.68
CA PHE A 18 6.39 -9.08 -6.11
C PHE A 18 6.53 -7.57 -6.29
N ALA A 19 6.17 -7.07 -7.46
CA ALA A 19 5.97 -5.65 -7.67
C ALA A 19 4.64 -5.20 -7.05
N THR A 20 4.50 -3.91 -6.79
CA THR A 20 3.22 -3.22 -6.71
C THR A 20 3.17 -2.10 -7.75
N ASP A 21 2.14 -1.28 -7.74
CA ASP A 21 2.08 -0.06 -8.54
C ASP A 21 3.00 1.06 -8.00
N GLY A 22 3.01 2.19 -8.71
CA GLY A 22 3.60 3.46 -8.27
C GLY A 22 2.59 4.33 -7.52
N GLY A 23 2.80 5.66 -7.56
CA GLY A 23 1.86 6.64 -7.04
C GLY A 23 0.62 6.74 -7.93
N MET A 24 -0.50 6.18 -7.48
CA MET A 24 -1.76 6.19 -8.25
C MET A 24 -2.24 7.62 -8.47
N GLU A 25 -2.37 8.38 -7.41
CA GLU A 25 -2.83 9.78 -7.46
C GLU A 25 -1.85 10.63 -8.26
N THR A 26 -0.54 10.39 -8.11
CA THR A 26 0.48 11.06 -8.93
C THR A 26 0.25 10.82 -10.42
N THR A 27 0.05 9.57 -10.81
CA THR A 27 -0.16 9.22 -12.22
C THR A 27 -1.46 9.82 -12.75
N LEU A 28 -2.57 9.60 -12.05
CA LEU A 28 -3.89 10.05 -12.50
C LEU A 28 -3.98 11.58 -12.59
N ILE A 29 -3.44 12.31 -11.59
CA ILE A 29 -3.53 13.77 -11.55
C ILE A 29 -2.51 14.42 -12.49
N PHE A 30 -1.22 14.07 -12.34
CA PHE A 30 -0.14 14.81 -13.01
C PHE A 30 0.20 14.29 -14.41
N HIS A 31 0.03 12.98 -14.67
CA HIS A 31 0.33 12.42 -15.99
C HIS A 31 -0.91 12.27 -16.87
N ASP A 32 -2.03 11.83 -16.30
CA ASP A 32 -3.26 11.56 -17.07
C ASP A 32 -4.24 12.76 -17.01
N GLY A 33 -3.97 13.79 -16.19
CA GLY A 33 -4.79 15.02 -16.09
C GLY A 33 -6.18 14.80 -15.50
N ILE A 34 -6.37 13.72 -14.74
CA ILE A 34 -7.65 13.34 -14.14
C ILE A 34 -7.75 13.94 -12.74
N PRO A 35 -8.72 14.84 -12.46
CA PRO A 35 -8.89 15.41 -11.14
C PRO A 35 -9.39 14.36 -10.15
N LEU A 36 -8.78 14.31 -8.97
CA LEU A 36 -9.20 13.44 -7.87
C LEU A 36 -9.57 14.30 -6.64
N PRO A 37 -10.85 14.64 -6.44
CA PRO A 37 -11.29 15.34 -5.25
C PRO A 37 -10.85 14.60 -3.98
N HIS A 38 -10.19 15.29 -3.06
CA HIS A 38 -9.64 14.72 -1.81
C HIS A 38 -8.67 13.53 -2.03
N PHE A 39 -8.03 13.42 -3.20
CA PHE A 39 -7.20 12.27 -3.57
C PHE A 39 -7.96 10.93 -3.52
N ALA A 40 -9.26 10.95 -3.80
CA ALA A 40 -10.13 9.78 -3.67
C ALA A 40 -10.29 9.06 -5.01
N ALA A 41 -9.33 8.22 -5.37
CA ALA A 41 -9.35 7.45 -6.63
C ALA A 41 -10.58 6.55 -6.76
N PHE A 42 -11.19 6.09 -5.65
CA PHE A 42 -12.41 5.28 -5.69
C PHE A 42 -13.62 6.02 -6.31
N ASP A 43 -13.61 7.36 -6.31
CA ASP A 43 -14.70 8.15 -6.92
C ASP A 43 -14.78 7.95 -8.44
N LEU A 44 -13.67 7.58 -9.08
CA LEU A 44 -13.63 7.23 -10.51
C LEU A 44 -14.51 6.01 -10.85
N LEU A 45 -14.78 5.14 -9.89
CA LEU A 45 -15.63 3.96 -10.07
C LEU A 45 -17.12 4.30 -10.36
N ARG A 46 -17.51 5.58 -10.24
CA ARG A 46 -18.86 6.04 -10.61
C ARG A 46 -19.13 6.05 -12.10
N SER A 47 -18.10 6.13 -12.94
CA SER A 47 -18.24 6.28 -14.37
C SER A 47 -17.46 5.21 -15.15
N GLU A 48 -17.94 4.87 -16.34
CA GLU A 48 -17.22 3.95 -17.23
C GLU A 48 -15.84 4.50 -17.62
N ALA A 49 -15.74 5.80 -17.88
CA ALA A 49 -14.46 6.44 -18.20
C ALA A 49 -13.47 6.35 -17.03
N GLY A 50 -13.93 6.55 -15.81
CA GLY A 50 -13.10 6.42 -14.61
C GLY A 50 -12.64 4.98 -14.37
N ILE A 51 -13.52 3.99 -14.59
CA ILE A 51 -13.19 2.56 -14.52
C ILE A 51 -12.13 2.22 -15.56
N ALA A 52 -12.30 2.69 -16.80
CA ALA A 52 -11.34 2.47 -17.88
C ALA A 52 -9.96 3.09 -17.56
N ALA A 53 -9.94 4.28 -16.95
CA ALA A 53 -8.71 4.92 -16.51
C ALA A 53 -7.99 4.11 -15.43
N LEU A 54 -8.71 3.66 -14.39
CA LEU A 54 -8.15 2.81 -13.33
C LEU A 54 -7.65 1.47 -13.90
N ARG A 55 -8.43 0.83 -14.78
CA ARG A 55 -8.01 -0.40 -15.42
C ARG A 55 -6.72 -0.21 -16.23
N SER A 56 -6.65 0.84 -17.07
CA SER A 56 -5.43 1.18 -17.83
C SER A 56 -4.22 1.43 -16.92
N TYR A 57 -4.44 2.09 -15.77
CA TYR A 57 -3.42 2.29 -14.76
C TYR A 57 -2.85 0.96 -14.27
N PHE A 58 -3.69 0.04 -13.78
CA PHE A 58 -3.24 -1.26 -13.24
C PHE A 58 -2.61 -2.15 -14.30
N GLU A 59 -3.17 -2.24 -15.50
CA GLU A 59 -2.62 -3.06 -16.59
C GLU A 59 -1.19 -2.66 -16.96
N ARG A 60 -0.84 -1.38 -16.84
CA ARG A 60 0.53 -0.88 -17.08
C ARG A 60 1.54 -1.58 -16.18
N TYR A 61 1.22 -1.73 -14.89
CA TYR A 61 2.09 -2.39 -13.90
C TYR A 61 2.07 -3.92 -14.01
N VAL A 62 0.94 -4.50 -14.35
CA VAL A 62 0.85 -5.93 -14.63
C VAL A 62 1.75 -6.33 -15.81
N ARG A 63 1.78 -5.52 -16.87
CA ARG A 63 2.69 -5.74 -18.01
C ARG A 63 4.15 -5.69 -17.57
N ILE A 64 4.55 -4.72 -16.75
CA ILE A 64 5.90 -4.66 -16.19
C ILE A 64 6.22 -5.92 -15.38
N ALA A 65 5.34 -6.35 -14.50
CA ALA A 65 5.54 -7.57 -13.71
C ALA A 65 5.73 -8.81 -14.59
N ARG A 66 4.96 -8.94 -15.66
CA ARG A 66 5.09 -10.02 -16.65
C ARG A 66 6.42 -9.95 -17.39
N ASP A 67 6.80 -8.78 -17.89
CA ASP A 67 8.05 -8.56 -18.64
C ASP A 67 9.28 -8.84 -17.74
N GLN A 68 9.18 -8.50 -16.48
CA GLN A 68 10.20 -8.77 -15.47
C GLN A 68 10.14 -10.19 -14.88
N GLY A 69 9.08 -10.98 -15.12
CA GLY A 69 8.90 -12.33 -14.58
C GLY A 69 8.77 -12.37 -13.05
N VAL A 70 8.21 -11.32 -12.46
CA VAL A 70 7.91 -11.20 -11.03
C VAL A 70 6.42 -11.35 -10.76
N GLY A 71 6.02 -11.56 -9.50
CA GLY A 71 4.61 -11.45 -9.12
C GLY A 71 4.19 -9.99 -9.01
N ILE A 72 2.89 -9.75 -8.78
CA ILE A 72 2.38 -8.42 -8.48
C ILE A 72 1.29 -8.49 -7.41
N VAL A 73 1.28 -7.51 -6.51
CA VAL A 73 0.16 -7.23 -5.61
C VAL A 73 -0.59 -6.02 -6.18
N LEU A 74 -1.84 -6.21 -6.56
CA LEU A 74 -2.73 -5.14 -7.01
C LEU A 74 -3.52 -4.61 -5.81
N GLU A 75 -3.28 -3.35 -5.48
CA GLU A 75 -3.95 -2.65 -4.39
C GLU A 75 -5.19 -1.93 -4.92
N SER A 76 -6.36 -2.19 -4.34
CA SER A 76 -7.58 -1.53 -4.79
C SER A 76 -7.52 0.00 -4.65
N ALA A 77 -8.26 0.72 -5.50
CA ALA A 77 -8.32 2.18 -5.48
C ALA A 77 -9.14 2.73 -4.29
N THR A 78 -9.00 2.15 -3.09
CA THR A 78 -9.91 2.37 -1.95
C THR A 78 -9.23 3.00 -0.74
N TRP A 79 -8.03 3.54 -0.90
CA TRP A 79 -7.27 4.16 0.20
C TRP A 79 -8.08 5.24 0.94
N ARG A 80 -8.89 6.05 0.24
CA ARG A 80 -9.79 7.06 0.81
C ARG A 80 -11.26 6.58 0.92
N ALA A 81 -11.56 5.31 0.72
CA ALA A 81 -12.94 4.78 0.77
C ALA A 81 -13.39 4.47 2.21
N SER A 82 -13.18 5.40 3.13
CA SER A 82 -13.64 5.34 4.51
C SER A 82 -14.81 6.29 4.76
N SER A 83 -15.51 6.14 5.88
CA SER A 83 -16.75 6.90 6.17
C SER A 83 -16.54 8.42 6.16
N ASP A 84 -15.44 8.91 6.80
CA ASP A 84 -15.18 10.33 6.93
C ASP A 84 -14.81 10.97 5.57
N TRP A 85 -14.05 10.25 4.73
CA TRP A 85 -13.67 10.71 3.40
C TRP A 85 -14.81 10.55 2.39
N GLY A 86 -15.53 9.44 2.45
CA GLY A 86 -16.67 9.18 1.57
C GLY A 86 -17.80 10.18 1.77
N SER A 87 -18.08 10.56 3.01
CA SER A 87 -19.12 11.56 3.31
C SER A 87 -18.86 12.92 2.66
N LYS A 88 -17.58 13.33 2.52
CA LYS A 88 -17.19 14.57 1.81
C LYS A 88 -17.52 14.51 0.31
N LEU A 89 -17.66 13.31 -0.26
CA LEU A 89 -18.01 13.05 -1.66
C LEU A 89 -19.46 12.59 -1.83
N GLY A 90 -20.27 12.62 -0.77
CA GLY A 90 -21.68 12.25 -0.80
C GLY A 90 -21.93 10.74 -0.86
N TYR A 91 -20.98 9.91 -0.39
CA TYR A 91 -21.20 8.47 -0.23
C TYR A 91 -21.77 8.17 1.16
N ASP A 92 -22.79 7.35 1.22
CA ASP A 92 -23.22 6.66 2.42
C ASP A 92 -22.46 5.33 2.58
N ALA A 93 -22.73 4.61 3.66
CA ALA A 93 -22.04 3.36 3.97
C ALA A 93 -22.26 2.28 2.89
N GLN A 94 -23.46 2.21 2.30
CA GLN A 94 -23.78 1.25 1.25
C GLN A 94 -23.00 1.58 -0.04
N ALA A 95 -23.02 2.85 -0.45
CA ALA A 95 -22.31 3.30 -1.64
C ALA A 95 -20.79 3.09 -1.53
N LEU A 96 -20.19 3.29 -0.33
CA LEU A 96 -18.78 2.98 -0.07
C LEU A 96 -18.50 1.47 -0.18
N ALA A 97 -19.38 0.64 0.39
CA ALA A 97 -19.23 -0.81 0.29
C ALA A 97 -19.33 -1.29 -1.16
N ASP A 98 -20.23 -0.71 -1.95
CA ASP A 98 -20.40 -1.06 -3.36
C ASP A 98 -19.21 -0.57 -4.21
N ALA A 99 -18.67 0.63 -3.98
CA ALA A 99 -17.46 1.10 -4.60
C ALA A 99 -16.25 0.19 -4.26
N THR A 100 -16.15 -0.24 -3.00
CA THR A 100 -15.12 -1.17 -2.55
C THR A 100 -15.21 -2.52 -3.27
N ARG A 101 -16.41 -3.12 -3.34
CA ARG A 101 -16.63 -4.37 -4.08
C ARG A 101 -16.34 -4.23 -5.58
N LYS A 102 -16.73 -3.10 -6.16
CA LYS A 102 -16.48 -2.81 -7.58
C LYS A 102 -14.98 -2.69 -7.89
N SER A 103 -14.23 -2.02 -6.99
CA SER A 103 -12.78 -1.94 -7.11
C SER A 103 -12.12 -3.32 -7.09
N ILE A 104 -12.49 -4.17 -6.13
CA ILE A 104 -11.97 -5.55 -6.06
C ILE A 104 -12.40 -6.35 -7.30
N GLY A 105 -13.65 -6.23 -7.75
CA GLY A 105 -14.14 -6.92 -8.95
C GLY A 105 -13.32 -6.61 -10.19
N MET A 106 -12.99 -5.34 -10.42
CA MET A 106 -12.13 -4.91 -11.54
C MET A 106 -10.73 -5.54 -11.45
N LEU A 107 -10.13 -5.63 -10.25
CA LEU A 107 -8.82 -6.26 -10.07
C LEU A 107 -8.87 -7.77 -10.29
N LEU A 108 -9.98 -8.43 -9.93
CA LEU A 108 -10.20 -9.85 -10.21
C LEU A 108 -10.27 -10.12 -11.72
N GLU A 109 -10.96 -9.27 -12.47
CA GLU A 109 -11.00 -9.35 -13.94
C GLU A 109 -9.59 -9.22 -14.55
N ILE A 110 -8.79 -8.26 -14.07
CA ILE A 110 -7.40 -8.09 -14.49
C ILE A 110 -6.57 -9.35 -14.16
N ARG A 111 -6.76 -9.93 -12.98
CA ARG A 111 -6.10 -11.19 -12.61
C ARG A 111 -6.46 -12.32 -13.57
N ASP A 112 -7.73 -12.51 -13.84
CA ASP A 112 -8.23 -13.58 -14.71
C ASP A 112 -7.67 -13.46 -16.14
N GLU A 113 -7.45 -12.23 -16.63
CA GLU A 113 -6.91 -11.96 -17.94
C GLU A 113 -5.38 -12.12 -18.01
N PHE A 114 -4.65 -11.68 -16.99
CA PHE A 114 -3.21 -11.49 -17.09
C PHE A 114 -2.36 -12.45 -16.26
N GLU A 115 -2.92 -13.16 -15.27
CA GLU A 115 -2.14 -14.00 -14.38
C GLU A 115 -1.52 -15.20 -15.10
N THR A 116 -0.28 -15.51 -14.75
CA THR A 116 0.42 -16.70 -15.22
C THR A 116 1.16 -17.37 -14.05
N PRO A 117 1.60 -18.64 -14.17
CA PRO A 117 2.45 -19.26 -13.15
C PRO A 117 3.74 -18.47 -12.87
N ALA A 118 4.26 -17.76 -13.88
CA ALA A 118 5.44 -16.91 -13.73
C ALA A 118 5.11 -15.57 -13.07
N THR A 119 3.88 -15.10 -13.17
CA THR A 119 3.44 -13.81 -12.64
C THR A 119 2.13 -14.00 -11.86
N PRO A 120 2.19 -14.53 -10.62
CA PRO A 120 1.02 -14.59 -9.76
C PRO A 120 0.57 -13.18 -9.38
N ILE A 121 -0.77 -12.96 -9.37
CA ILE A 121 -1.42 -11.68 -9.08
C ILE A 121 -2.22 -11.79 -7.80
N VAL A 122 -1.76 -11.12 -6.74
CA VAL A 122 -2.43 -11.04 -5.44
C VAL A 122 -3.35 -9.82 -5.44
N ILE A 123 -4.60 -9.99 -5.00
CA ILE A 123 -5.58 -8.91 -4.89
C ILE A 123 -5.66 -8.44 -3.45
N SER A 124 -5.37 -7.17 -3.22
CA SER A 124 -5.32 -6.55 -1.90
C SER A 124 -6.29 -5.37 -1.79
N GLY A 125 -7.01 -5.31 -0.69
CA GLY A 125 -7.86 -4.19 -0.34
C GLY A 125 -7.05 -3.08 0.33
N ALA A 126 -6.90 -1.92 -0.31
CA ALA A 126 -6.14 -0.80 0.24
C ALA A 126 -6.97 0.01 1.26
N ILE A 127 -6.39 0.24 2.43
CA ILE A 127 -6.94 1.01 3.54
C ILE A 127 -6.01 2.21 3.80
N GLY A 128 -6.59 3.41 3.92
CA GLY A 128 -5.87 4.59 4.38
C GLY A 128 -6.15 4.91 5.85
N PRO A 129 -5.39 5.84 6.45
CA PRO A 129 -5.68 6.32 7.79
C PRO A 129 -7.01 7.09 7.84
N ARG A 130 -7.62 7.13 9.00
CA ARG A 130 -8.85 7.93 9.22
C ARG A 130 -8.60 9.40 8.93
N GLY A 131 -7.50 9.92 9.44
CA GLY A 131 -7.13 11.33 9.29
C GLY A 131 -6.24 11.62 8.09
N ASP A 132 -5.35 12.57 8.30
CA ASP A 132 -4.28 12.87 7.37
C ASP A 132 -3.19 11.78 7.40
N GLY A 133 -2.54 11.51 6.26
CA GLY A 133 -1.50 10.49 6.17
C GLY A 133 -0.15 10.91 6.77
N TYR A 134 0.06 12.22 6.94
CA TYR A 134 1.38 12.78 7.32
C TYR A 134 1.35 13.54 8.64
N VAL A 135 0.16 13.79 9.18
CA VAL A 135 -0.01 14.48 10.46
C VAL A 135 -0.79 13.55 11.40
N ALA A 136 -0.16 13.13 12.48
CA ALA A 136 -0.83 12.41 13.55
C ALA A 136 -1.73 13.38 14.35
N GLY A 137 -2.94 13.63 13.82
CA GLY A 137 -3.92 14.52 14.43
C GLY A 137 -4.59 13.90 15.67
N ALA A 138 -5.91 13.94 15.73
CA ALA A 138 -6.67 13.26 16.78
C ALA A 138 -6.53 11.74 16.64
N ARG A 139 -5.77 11.12 17.56
CA ARG A 139 -5.52 9.68 17.56
C ARG A 139 -6.71 8.91 18.11
N MET A 140 -7.05 7.81 17.48
CA MET A 140 -8.02 6.84 18.00
C MET A 140 -7.32 5.90 18.99
N SER A 141 -8.05 5.40 19.98
CA SER A 141 -7.66 4.20 20.70
C SER A 141 -7.70 2.98 19.77
N PRO A 142 -7.03 1.85 20.09
CA PRO A 142 -7.14 0.62 19.31
C PRO A 142 -8.57 0.14 19.09
N THR A 143 -9.44 0.30 20.08
CA THR A 143 -10.86 -0.07 19.97
C THR A 143 -11.61 0.83 19.00
N GLU A 144 -11.44 2.14 19.08
CA GLU A 144 -12.05 3.07 18.14
C GLU A 144 -11.55 2.84 16.71
N ALA A 145 -10.26 2.60 16.53
CA ALA A 145 -9.68 2.30 15.23
C ALA A 145 -10.20 0.98 14.64
N ARG A 146 -10.34 -0.06 15.48
CA ARG A 146 -10.97 -1.32 15.07
C ARG A 146 -12.40 -1.07 14.58
N ASP A 147 -13.22 -0.38 15.34
CA ASP A 147 -14.62 -0.16 15.02
C ASP A 147 -14.78 0.73 13.78
N TYR A 148 -13.89 1.71 13.59
CA TYR A 148 -13.86 2.57 12.40
C TYR A 148 -13.52 1.79 11.12
N HIS A 149 -12.42 1.00 11.12
CA HIS A 149 -11.96 0.30 9.93
C HIS A 149 -12.69 -1.02 9.66
N ARG A 150 -13.42 -1.55 10.64
CA ARG A 150 -14.12 -2.83 10.55
C ARG A 150 -15.04 -2.91 9.34
N VAL A 151 -15.80 -1.86 9.03
CA VAL A 151 -16.77 -1.86 7.92
C VAL A 151 -16.08 -2.10 6.57
N GLN A 152 -14.94 -1.43 6.33
CA GLN A 152 -14.17 -1.60 5.09
C GLN A 152 -13.53 -2.98 5.02
N ILE A 153 -12.97 -3.47 6.13
CA ILE A 153 -12.33 -4.80 6.24
C ILE A 153 -13.37 -5.92 6.06
N GLU A 154 -14.55 -5.83 6.68
CA GLU A 154 -15.64 -6.78 6.47
C GLU A 154 -16.11 -6.79 5.01
N THR A 155 -16.13 -5.62 4.36
CA THR A 155 -16.44 -5.53 2.94
C THR A 155 -15.41 -6.27 2.10
N PHE A 156 -14.10 -6.10 2.33
CA PHE A 156 -13.06 -6.88 1.65
C PHE A 156 -13.21 -8.38 1.92
N ALA A 157 -13.46 -8.76 3.17
CA ALA A 157 -13.64 -10.16 3.54
C ALA A 157 -14.82 -10.83 2.81
N SER A 158 -15.85 -10.06 2.46
CA SER A 158 -17.02 -10.52 1.70
C SER A 158 -16.76 -10.68 0.19
N THR A 159 -15.58 -10.28 -0.30
CA THR A 159 -15.14 -10.41 -1.70
C THR A 159 -14.11 -11.54 -1.84
N ASP A 160 -13.62 -11.75 -3.06
CA ASP A 160 -12.51 -12.67 -3.36
C ASP A 160 -11.12 -11.99 -3.26
N ALA A 161 -11.00 -10.86 -2.53
CA ALA A 161 -9.71 -10.28 -2.18
C ALA A 161 -8.87 -11.27 -1.37
N ASP A 162 -7.59 -11.35 -1.65
CA ASP A 162 -6.68 -12.28 -0.98
C ASP A 162 -6.21 -11.75 0.37
N MET A 163 -6.09 -10.43 0.50
CA MET A 163 -5.64 -9.75 1.72
C MET A 163 -6.13 -8.31 1.76
N ALA A 164 -5.88 -7.63 2.86
CA ALA A 164 -5.95 -6.18 2.97
C ALA A 164 -4.55 -5.61 3.28
N ALA A 165 -4.32 -4.35 2.93
CA ALA A 165 -3.11 -3.63 3.29
C ALA A 165 -3.46 -2.20 3.73
N ALA A 166 -2.97 -1.80 4.89
CA ALA A 166 -3.17 -0.45 5.42
C ALA A 166 -1.91 0.38 5.19
N PHE A 167 -2.06 1.50 4.49
CA PHE A 167 -0.96 2.36 4.06
C PHE A 167 -0.97 3.71 4.76
N THR A 168 0.22 4.27 4.90
CA THR A 168 0.46 5.64 5.40
C THR A 168 -0.05 5.81 6.83
N LEU A 169 0.08 4.71 7.63
CA LEU A 169 -0.25 4.78 9.05
C LEU A 169 0.84 5.59 9.76
N ASN A 170 0.41 6.51 10.60
CA ASN A 170 1.29 7.48 11.23
C ASN A 170 1.33 7.38 12.77
N TYR A 171 0.60 6.44 13.37
CA TYR A 171 0.66 6.09 14.79
C TYR A 171 0.21 4.63 15.02
N VAL A 172 0.63 4.06 16.14
CA VAL A 172 0.56 2.61 16.40
C VAL A 172 -0.86 2.13 16.73
N GLU A 173 -1.64 2.92 17.47
CA GLU A 173 -2.99 2.53 17.93
C GLU A 173 -3.93 2.23 16.74
N GLU A 174 -3.79 2.98 15.65
CA GLU A 174 -4.60 2.73 14.43
C GLU A 174 -4.20 1.40 13.78
N ALA A 175 -2.90 1.11 13.71
CA ALA A 175 -2.41 -0.17 13.19
C ALA A 175 -2.95 -1.36 13.99
N ILE A 176 -2.90 -1.28 15.33
CA ILE A 176 -3.43 -2.31 16.22
C ILE A 176 -4.93 -2.53 15.98
N GLY A 177 -5.70 -1.44 15.86
CA GLY A 177 -7.14 -1.52 15.60
C GLY A 177 -7.46 -2.17 14.25
N ILE A 178 -6.73 -1.82 13.19
CA ILE A 178 -6.88 -2.43 11.86
C ILE A 178 -6.55 -3.93 11.91
N VAL A 179 -5.47 -4.32 12.58
CA VAL A 179 -5.11 -5.74 12.74
C VAL A 179 -6.17 -6.50 13.52
N ALA A 180 -6.74 -5.92 14.58
CA ALA A 180 -7.82 -6.52 15.34
C ALA A 180 -9.09 -6.70 14.51
N ALA A 181 -9.45 -5.73 13.68
CA ALA A 181 -10.58 -5.84 12.74
C ALA A 181 -10.34 -6.94 11.70
N ALA A 182 -9.15 -7.00 11.11
CA ALA A 182 -8.79 -8.05 10.13
C ALA A 182 -8.82 -9.46 10.74
N ARG A 183 -8.29 -9.60 11.96
CA ARG A 183 -8.31 -10.89 12.70
C ARG A 183 -9.74 -11.38 12.94
N SER A 184 -10.67 -10.46 13.26
CA SER A 184 -12.07 -10.84 13.55
C SER A 184 -12.80 -11.51 12.39
N VAL A 185 -12.34 -11.29 11.15
CA VAL A 185 -12.89 -11.86 9.91
C VAL A 185 -11.90 -12.79 9.16
N ALA A 186 -10.82 -13.19 9.83
CA ALA A 186 -9.76 -14.03 9.28
C ALA A 186 -9.17 -13.49 7.94
N MET A 187 -9.09 -12.15 7.79
CA MET A 187 -8.48 -11.49 6.62
C MET A 187 -6.98 -11.27 6.87
N PRO A 188 -6.08 -11.83 6.06
CA PRO A 188 -4.66 -11.46 6.15
C PRO A 188 -4.49 -9.95 5.92
N VAL A 189 -3.64 -9.31 6.73
CA VAL A 189 -3.41 -7.87 6.61
C VAL A 189 -1.94 -7.53 6.67
N ALA A 190 -1.50 -6.64 5.77
CA ALA A 190 -0.21 -5.97 5.85
C ALA A 190 -0.38 -4.58 6.45
N ILE A 191 0.59 -4.16 7.24
CA ILE A 191 0.61 -2.84 7.88
C ILE A 191 1.78 -2.04 7.31
N SER A 192 1.52 -0.85 6.79
CA SER A 192 2.53 0.03 6.23
C SER A 192 2.57 1.36 6.97
N PHE A 193 3.71 1.62 7.61
CA PHE A 193 3.95 2.89 8.29
C PHE A 193 4.61 3.90 7.36
N THR A 194 4.22 5.17 7.50
CA THR A 194 4.96 6.29 6.90
C THR A 194 5.97 6.83 7.90
N LEU A 195 7.08 7.36 7.39
CA LEU A 195 8.18 7.86 8.20
C LEU A 195 8.57 9.27 7.79
N GLU A 196 8.94 10.07 8.78
CA GLU A 196 9.55 11.37 8.59
C GLU A 196 11.04 11.26 8.22
N THR A 197 11.67 12.39 7.93
CA THR A 197 13.08 12.45 7.49
C THR A 197 14.09 11.92 8.51
N ASP A 198 13.69 11.80 9.78
CA ASP A 198 14.47 11.23 10.87
C ASP A 198 14.23 9.73 11.11
N GLY A 199 13.40 9.10 10.27
CA GLY A 199 13.06 7.65 10.35
C GLY A 199 12.05 7.29 11.43
N ARG A 200 11.38 8.28 12.04
CA ARG A 200 10.28 8.07 13.00
C ARG A 200 8.92 8.20 12.32
N LEU A 201 7.90 7.62 12.95
CA LEU A 201 6.53 7.88 12.56
C LEU A 201 6.19 9.37 12.87
N PRO A 202 5.22 9.98 12.17
CA PRO A 202 4.74 11.33 12.50
C PRO A 202 4.26 11.50 13.94
N SER A 203 3.90 10.41 14.61
CA SER A 203 3.57 10.37 16.04
C SER A 203 4.77 10.44 16.98
N GLY A 204 6.00 10.26 16.44
CA GLY A 204 7.26 10.31 17.17
C GLY A 204 7.82 8.95 17.59
N GLU A 205 7.06 7.86 17.49
CA GLU A 205 7.55 6.51 17.78
C GLU A 205 8.58 6.06 16.74
N THR A 206 9.52 5.20 17.15
CA THR A 206 10.41 4.53 16.18
C THR A 206 9.66 3.44 15.41
N LEU A 207 10.14 3.12 14.21
CA LEU A 207 9.58 2.03 13.43
C LEU A 207 9.65 0.67 14.15
N ALA A 208 10.74 0.43 14.88
CA ALA A 208 10.91 -0.77 15.70
C ALA A 208 9.83 -0.88 16.78
N GLU A 209 9.63 0.18 17.55
CA GLU A 209 8.58 0.24 18.59
C GLU A 209 7.20 0.01 17.99
N ALA A 210 6.90 0.64 16.85
CA ALA A 210 5.61 0.51 16.16
C ALA A 210 5.33 -0.94 15.73
N ILE A 211 6.31 -1.62 15.13
CA ILE A 211 6.18 -3.02 14.70
C ILE A 211 6.05 -3.95 15.91
N LEU A 212 6.96 -3.83 16.88
CA LEU A 212 6.99 -4.72 18.05
C LEU A 212 5.72 -4.59 18.90
N ARG A 213 5.25 -3.37 19.11
CA ARG A 213 4.02 -3.11 19.86
C ARG A 213 2.78 -3.62 19.11
N THR A 214 2.70 -3.41 17.80
CA THR A 214 1.59 -3.95 16.99
C THR A 214 1.57 -5.48 17.06
N ASP A 215 2.72 -6.15 16.94
CA ASP A 215 2.80 -7.61 17.05
C ASP A 215 2.44 -8.08 18.46
N GLN A 216 2.93 -7.43 19.51
CA GLN A 216 2.63 -7.78 20.88
C GLN A 216 1.14 -7.71 21.20
N GLU A 217 0.45 -6.64 20.77
CA GLU A 217 -0.97 -6.43 21.05
C GLU A 217 -1.90 -7.22 20.12
N SER A 218 -1.38 -7.84 19.05
CA SER A 218 -2.13 -8.64 18.08
C SER A 218 -1.72 -10.11 18.01
N ASP A 219 -0.85 -10.59 18.89
CA ASP A 219 -0.26 -11.93 18.83
C ASP A 219 0.42 -12.22 17.47
N GLY A 220 1.05 -11.21 16.87
CA GLY A 220 1.74 -11.30 15.60
C GLY A 220 0.83 -11.57 14.39
N TYR A 221 -0.46 -11.21 14.46
CA TYR A 221 -1.43 -11.51 13.39
C TYR A 221 -1.13 -10.80 12.07
N ALA A 222 -0.51 -9.61 12.07
CA ALA A 222 -0.13 -8.94 10.83
C ALA A 222 0.72 -9.88 9.96
N ALA A 223 0.35 -10.07 8.70
CA ALA A 223 1.07 -10.95 7.79
C ALA A 223 2.52 -10.48 7.56
N TYR A 224 2.69 -9.18 7.40
CA TYR A 224 3.99 -8.50 7.31
C TYR A 224 3.82 -6.98 7.47
N TYR A 225 4.96 -6.31 7.61
CA TYR A 225 5.02 -4.85 7.64
C TYR A 225 5.68 -4.28 6.37
N MET A 226 5.36 -3.03 6.10
CA MET A 226 5.91 -2.24 5.00
C MET A 226 6.30 -0.84 5.49
N ILE A 227 7.10 -0.17 4.68
CA ILE A 227 7.36 1.28 4.78
C ILE A 227 6.82 1.92 3.50
N ASN A 228 6.01 2.97 3.61
CA ASN A 228 5.55 3.70 2.44
C ASN A 228 5.58 5.21 2.63
N CYS A 229 5.49 5.94 1.53
CA CYS A 229 5.48 7.41 1.49
C CYS A 229 6.67 8.07 2.22
N ALA A 230 7.82 7.41 2.22
CA ALA A 230 9.10 7.96 2.65
C ALA A 230 10.17 7.63 1.61
N HIS A 231 11.12 8.52 1.37
CA HIS A 231 12.26 8.23 0.50
C HIS A 231 13.26 7.32 1.23
N PRO A 232 14.01 6.40 0.57
CA PRO A 232 14.99 5.53 1.22
C PRO A 232 16.00 6.27 2.13
N THR A 233 16.40 7.47 1.78
CA THR A 233 17.31 8.30 2.59
C THR A 233 16.73 8.70 3.95
N HIS A 234 15.41 8.69 4.11
CA HIS A 234 14.75 9.08 5.36
C HIS A 234 14.80 7.95 6.41
N PHE A 235 14.91 6.67 6.00
CA PHE A 235 14.80 5.57 6.93
C PHE A 235 15.93 4.53 6.87
N ARG A 236 16.80 4.57 5.84
CA ARG A 236 17.90 3.59 5.74
C ARG A 236 18.78 3.55 6.99
N HIS A 237 19.01 4.68 7.61
CA HIS A 237 19.88 4.79 8.80
C HIS A 237 19.32 4.15 10.07
N VAL A 238 18.00 3.91 10.14
CA VAL A 238 17.36 3.22 11.30
C VAL A 238 17.26 1.70 11.10
N LEU A 239 17.58 1.17 9.90
CA LEU A 239 17.57 -0.25 9.59
C LEU A 239 18.91 -0.88 9.98
N GLN A 240 19.11 -1.17 11.26
CA GLN A 240 20.35 -1.76 11.76
C GLN A 240 20.35 -3.27 11.54
N GLN A 241 21.34 -3.77 10.80
CA GLN A 241 21.47 -5.21 10.52
C GLN A 241 21.48 -6.07 11.80
N GLY A 242 20.76 -7.20 11.73
CA GLY A 242 20.70 -8.17 12.83
C GLY A 242 19.53 -7.97 13.79
N GLU A 243 18.82 -6.86 13.73
CA GLU A 243 17.65 -6.63 14.57
C GLU A 243 16.49 -7.55 14.17
N PRO A 244 15.91 -8.34 15.12
CA PRO A 244 14.88 -9.33 14.80
C PRO A 244 13.62 -8.76 14.13
N TRP A 245 13.22 -7.54 14.49
CA TRP A 245 12.03 -6.91 13.95
C TRP A 245 12.12 -6.62 12.44
N LEU A 246 13.34 -6.52 11.87
CA LEU A 246 13.55 -6.37 10.43
C LEU A 246 13.03 -7.58 9.62
N GLN A 247 12.97 -8.77 10.25
CA GLN A 247 12.41 -9.98 9.63
C GLN A 247 10.89 -9.84 9.36
N ARG A 248 10.24 -8.89 10.01
CA ARG A 248 8.81 -8.61 9.85
C ARG A 248 8.54 -7.69 8.64
N ILE A 249 9.55 -6.94 8.17
CA ILE A 249 9.41 -6.05 7.01
C ILE A 249 9.61 -6.85 5.74
N ARG A 250 8.59 -6.84 4.89
CA ARG A 250 8.62 -7.50 3.57
C ARG A 250 8.38 -6.56 2.41
N GLY A 251 7.94 -5.33 2.66
CA GLY A 251 7.59 -4.41 1.60
C GLY A 251 8.10 -3.00 1.78
N ILE A 252 8.36 -2.36 0.65
CA ILE A 252 8.65 -0.93 0.57
C ILE A 252 7.89 -0.34 -0.61
N ARG A 253 7.27 0.83 -0.38
CA ARG A 253 6.67 1.67 -1.40
C ARG A 253 7.17 3.10 -1.21
N ALA A 254 8.38 3.37 -1.69
CA ALA A 254 9.07 4.63 -1.45
C ALA A 254 8.52 5.79 -2.30
N ASN A 255 8.72 7.01 -1.81
CA ASN A 255 8.56 8.23 -2.60
C ASN A 255 9.75 8.38 -3.58
N ALA A 256 9.48 9.04 -4.71
CA ALA A 256 10.53 9.41 -5.66
C ALA A 256 11.40 10.57 -5.15
N SER A 257 10.79 11.52 -4.46
CA SER A 257 11.43 12.73 -3.96
C SER A 257 12.10 12.52 -2.60
N ARG A 258 13.26 13.14 -2.42
CA ARG A 258 13.99 13.22 -1.14
C ARG A 258 13.47 14.31 -0.20
N ARG A 259 12.52 15.13 -0.66
CA ARG A 259 11.91 16.19 0.15
C ARG A 259 11.08 15.58 1.27
N SER A 260 10.96 16.33 2.37
CA SER A 260 10.03 16.01 3.46
C SER A 260 8.56 16.10 3.00
N HIS A 261 7.65 15.54 3.77
CA HIS A 261 6.21 15.64 3.50
C HIS A 261 5.73 17.09 3.46
N ALA A 262 6.24 17.94 4.36
CA ALA A 262 5.91 19.36 4.40
C ALA A 262 6.34 20.08 3.12
N GLU A 263 7.59 19.85 2.66
CA GLU A 263 8.11 20.45 1.42
C GLU A 263 7.35 19.95 0.18
N LEU A 264 6.90 18.70 0.15
CA LEU A 264 6.10 18.17 -0.95
C LEU A 264 4.70 18.76 -0.97
N ASN A 265 4.08 18.96 0.19
CA ASN A 265 2.75 19.54 0.30
C ASN A 265 2.73 21.01 -0.17
N ASP A 266 3.83 21.74 0.04
CA ASP A 266 3.99 23.14 -0.39
C ASP A 266 4.47 23.27 -1.85
N SER A 267 4.80 22.17 -2.52
CA SER A 267 5.32 22.18 -3.89
C SER A 267 4.21 22.30 -4.93
N ALA A 268 4.36 23.23 -5.86
CA ALA A 268 3.47 23.35 -7.02
C ALA A 268 3.77 22.32 -8.12
N ASP A 269 5.00 21.81 -8.15
CA ASP A 269 5.49 20.91 -9.20
C ASP A 269 5.73 19.51 -8.67
N LEU A 270 5.52 18.52 -9.54
CA LEU A 270 5.84 17.12 -9.27
C LEU A 270 7.36 16.92 -9.27
N ASP A 271 7.91 16.47 -8.12
CA ASP A 271 9.28 15.97 -8.05
C ASP A 271 9.26 14.45 -8.25
N ALA A 272 9.53 14.02 -9.46
CA ALA A 272 9.56 12.62 -9.84
C ALA A 272 10.93 11.95 -9.57
N GLY A 273 11.93 12.66 -9.05
CA GLY A 273 13.26 12.08 -8.82
C GLY A 273 13.86 11.41 -10.06
N ASP A 274 14.73 10.44 -9.83
CA ASP A 274 15.35 9.62 -10.90
C ASP A 274 15.05 8.13 -10.70
N PRO A 275 14.40 7.45 -11.67
CA PRO A 275 14.03 6.04 -11.55
C PRO A 275 15.20 5.08 -11.34
N GLN A 276 16.36 5.35 -11.97
CA GLN A 276 17.54 4.46 -11.87
C GLN A 276 18.18 4.61 -10.49
N THR A 277 18.28 5.83 -9.99
CA THR A 277 18.78 6.12 -8.63
C THR A 277 17.90 5.44 -7.59
N LEU A 278 16.57 5.58 -7.68
CA LEU A 278 15.65 4.91 -6.76
C LEU A 278 15.78 3.39 -6.83
N GLY A 279 15.93 2.83 -8.04
CA GLY A 279 16.18 1.39 -8.22
C GLY A 279 17.45 0.91 -7.52
N ALA A 280 18.54 1.67 -7.60
CA ALA A 280 19.80 1.38 -6.91
C ALA A 280 19.63 1.43 -5.39
N GLU A 281 18.90 2.42 -4.86
CA GLU A 281 18.59 2.51 -3.43
C GLU A 281 17.76 1.32 -2.93
N TYR A 282 16.83 0.78 -3.73
CA TYR A 282 16.10 -0.46 -3.39
C TYR A 282 17.02 -1.67 -3.30
N ARG A 283 18.04 -1.75 -4.14
CA ARG A 283 19.04 -2.81 -4.05
C ARG A 283 19.81 -2.74 -2.74
N GLU A 284 20.24 -1.53 -2.33
CA GLU A 284 20.92 -1.33 -1.04
C GLU A 284 20.00 -1.70 0.15
N LEU A 285 18.71 -1.36 0.06
CA LEU A 285 17.73 -1.71 1.10
C LEU A 285 17.52 -3.23 1.21
N ARG A 286 17.66 -3.98 0.12
CA ARG A 286 17.55 -5.45 0.15
C ARG A 286 18.64 -6.09 1.02
N ASP A 287 19.82 -5.51 1.06
CA ASP A 287 20.92 -5.99 1.90
C ASP A 287 20.63 -5.79 3.40
N LEU A 288 19.81 -4.79 3.75
CA LEU A 288 19.38 -4.48 5.10
C LEU A 288 18.11 -5.24 5.51
N LEU A 289 17.26 -5.59 4.55
CA LEU A 289 15.96 -6.21 4.76
C LEU A 289 15.93 -7.62 4.13
N PRO A 290 16.36 -8.65 4.88
CA PRO A 290 16.59 -9.99 4.32
C PRO A 290 15.30 -10.69 3.85
N LYS A 291 14.14 -10.17 4.22
CA LYS A 291 12.83 -10.70 3.81
C LYS A 291 12.10 -9.80 2.80
N LEU A 292 12.76 -8.77 2.27
CA LEU A 292 12.15 -7.89 1.27
C LEU A 292 11.70 -8.69 0.05
N SER A 293 10.42 -8.75 -0.18
CA SER A 293 9.78 -9.52 -1.25
C SER A 293 8.68 -8.74 -1.98
N VAL A 294 8.26 -7.58 -1.45
CA VAL A 294 7.26 -6.70 -2.07
C VAL A 294 7.90 -5.34 -2.29
N ALA A 295 7.90 -4.86 -3.52
CA ALA A 295 8.52 -3.60 -3.87
C ALA A 295 7.65 -2.81 -4.83
N GLY A 296 7.43 -1.53 -4.53
CA GLY A 296 6.61 -0.62 -5.32
C GLY A 296 6.94 0.83 -5.03
N GLY A 297 6.07 1.71 -5.44
CA GLY A 297 6.26 3.14 -5.27
C GLY A 297 5.09 3.82 -4.57
N CYS A 298 5.32 5.05 -4.10
CA CYS A 298 4.33 5.96 -3.57
C CYS A 298 4.42 7.31 -4.30
N CYS A 299 4.27 8.42 -3.61
CA CYS A 299 4.22 9.74 -4.23
C CYS A 299 5.42 10.03 -5.15
N GLY A 300 5.14 10.62 -6.30
CA GLY A 300 6.14 10.98 -7.31
C GLY A 300 6.61 9.82 -8.19
N THR A 301 6.31 8.57 -7.86
CA THR A 301 6.72 7.41 -8.66
C THR A 301 5.70 7.04 -9.73
N ASP A 302 6.18 6.49 -10.84
CA ASP A 302 5.39 5.96 -11.93
C ASP A 302 5.96 4.61 -12.44
N HIS A 303 5.44 4.14 -13.56
CA HIS A 303 5.82 2.87 -14.17
C HIS A 303 7.32 2.74 -14.48
N ARG A 304 8.02 3.83 -14.76
CA ARG A 304 9.48 3.85 -15.04
C ARG A 304 10.26 3.48 -13.79
N HIS A 305 9.81 3.93 -12.63
CA HIS A 305 10.41 3.63 -11.32
C HIS A 305 10.22 2.15 -10.99
N ILE A 306 9.01 1.61 -11.22
CA ILE A 306 8.72 0.19 -10.91
C ILE A 306 9.54 -0.74 -11.81
N ASP A 307 9.70 -0.41 -13.09
CA ASP A 307 10.54 -1.18 -14.00
C ASP A 307 12.02 -1.15 -13.58
N ALA A 308 12.57 0.03 -13.28
CA ALA A 308 13.95 0.19 -12.82
C ALA A 308 14.22 -0.57 -11.51
N MET A 309 13.31 -0.48 -10.56
CA MET A 309 13.37 -1.18 -9.28
C MET A 309 13.33 -2.71 -9.46
N CYS A 310 12.42 -3.22 -10.27
CA CYS A 310 12.37 -4.66 -10.56
C CYS A 310 13.68 -5.17 -11.16
N ARG A 311 14.27 -4.42 -12.11
CA ARG A 311 15.58 -4.77 -12.70
C ARG A 311 16.68 -4.77 -11.65
N ALA A 312 16.76 -3.75 -10.82
CA ALA A 312 17.79 -3.62 -9.79
C ALA A 312 17.73 -4.76 -8.75
N LEU A 313 16.51 -5.13 -8.32
CA LEU A 313 16.29 -6.21 -7.35
C LEU A 313 16.50 -7.61 -7.92
N LYS A 314 16.38 -7.81 -9.23
CA LYS A 314 16.64 -9.11 -9.88
C LYS A 314 18.12 -9.35 -10.19
N ALA A 315 18.89 -8.28 -10.38
CA ALA A 315 20.33 -8.37 -10.68
C ALA A 315 21.19 -8.71 -9.45
N ALA A 316 20.59 -8.97 -8.30
CA ALA A 316 21.24 -9.23 -7.01
C ALA A 316 21.35 -10.72 -6.71
#